data_ae16af879793ea6cdf55f90887c80f11
#
_entry.id   ae16af879793ea6cdf55f90887c80f11
#
_cell.length_a   1.000
_cell.length_b   1.000
_cell.length_c   1.000
_cell.angle_alpha   90.00
_cell.angle_beta   90.00
_cell.angle_gamma   90.00
#
_symmetry.space_group_name_H-M   'P 1'
#
loop_
_entity.id
_entity.type
_entity.pdbx_description
1 polymer ?
#
loop_
_entity_poly.entity_id
_entity_poly.type
_entity_poly.pdbx_seq_one_letter_code
_entity_poly.pdbx_strand_id
1 'polypeptide(L)'
;MDKIKILKVEPGKPPCVKEIANDFKASQEEVEGDIECVGFGDGCVAVINAEGKLNGMQPNRRNGDDIICGPFFICGDTPDGDFISLTEQQIEEYTRRFGEIEQFTGQEPELEPHMTLSLIHI
;
A
#
# COMPACT_ATOMS: atom_id res chain seq x y z
N MET A 1 -8.13 15.99 17.47
CA MET A 1 -7.85 15.48 16.13
C MET A 1 -7.53 14.01 16.18
N ASP A 2 -8.27 13.25 15.42
CA ASP A 2 -8.12 11.81 15.49
C ASP A 2 -6.88 11.37 14.73
N LYS A 3 -6.17 10.42 15.32
CA LYS A 3 -5.07 9.76 14.68
C LYS A 3 -5.37 8.28 14.59
N ILE A 4 -4.82 7.64 13.57
CA ILE A 4 -4.93 6.18 13.45
C ILE A 4 -3.55 5.57 13.44
N LYS A 5 -3.46 4.37 13.96
CA LYS A 5 -2.24 3.59 13.97
C LYS A 5 -2.21 2.73 12.72
N ILE A 6 -1.17 2.90 11.93
CA ILE A 6 -1.00 2.21 10.67
C ILE A 6 0.31 1.42 10.66
N LEU A 7 0.45 0.55 9.69
CA LEU A 7 1.73 -0.12 9.42
C LEU A 7 2.27 0.43 8.11
N LYS A 8 3.35 1.19 8.19
CA LYS A 8 3.99 1.80 7.03
C LYS A 8 4.99 0.84 6.42
N VAL A 9 4.92 0.66 5.11
CA VAL A 9 5.84 -0.21 4.37
C VAL A 9 6.51 0.61 3.28
N GLU A 10 7.83 0.74 3.39
CA GLU A 10 8.62 1.48 2.41
C GLU A 10 9.55 0.54 1.66
N PRO A 11 9.87 0.86 0.40
CA PRO A 11 10.82 0.02 -0.36
C PRO A 11 12.15 -0.08 0.37
N GLY A 12 12.67 -1.30 0.47
CA GLY A 12 13.97 -1.53 1.08
C GLY A 12 14.03 -1.42 2.59
N LYS A 13 12.88 -1.28 3.25
CA LYS A 13 12.83 -1.13 4.71
C LYS A 13 11.83 -2.09 5.33
N PRO A 14 12.05 -2.51 6.57
CA PRO A 14 11.05 -3.33 7.25
C PRO A 14 9.81 -2.50 7.58
N PRO A 15 8.65 -3.13 7.71
CA PRO A 15 7.44 -2.41 8.11
C PRO A 15 7.60 -1.75 9.47
N CYS A 16 6.99 -0.60 9.65
CA CYS A 16 7.02 0.07 10.95
C CYS A 16 5.66 0.64 11.31
N VAL A 17 5.38 0.64 12.60
CA VAL A 17 4.14 1.20 13.13
C VAL A 17 4.28 2.72 13.16
N LYS A 18 3.21 3.41 12.74
CA LYS A 18 3.21 4.86 12.70
C LYS A 18 1.79 5.35 12.99
N GLU A 19 1.68 6.49 13.63
CA GLU A 19 0.40 7.17 13.79
C GLU A 19 0.32 8.33 12.81
N ILE A 20 -0.81 8.44 12.11
CA ILE A 20 -1.04 9.53 11.18
C ILE A 20 -2.41 10.16 11.46
N ALA A 21 -2.57 11.39 11.02
CA ALA A 21 -3.89 12.02 11.09
C ALA A 21 -4.88 11.23 10.24
N ASN A 22 -6.09 11.07 10.73
CA ASN A 22 -7.11 10.30 10.02
C ASN A 22 -7.85 11.22 9.05
N ASP A 23 -7.14 11.67 8.01
CA ASP A 23 -7.73 12.47 6.97
C ASP A 23 -7.10 12.13 5.62
N PHE A 24 -7.76 12.57 4.56
CA PHE A 24 -7.37 12.25 3.20
C PHE A 24 -5.97 12.77 2.85
N LYS A 25 -5.69 13.99 3.29
CA LYS A 25 -4.40 14.63 3.00
C LYS A 25 -3.23 13.86 3.61
N ALA A 26 -3.40 13.41 4.86
CA ALA A 26 -2.35 12.63 5.51
C ALA A 26 -2.10 11.32 4.77
N SER A 27 -3.16 10.66 4.30
CA SER A 27 -3.03 9.44 3.51
C SER A 27 -2.28 9.69 2.21
N GLN A 28 -2.60 10.78 1.52
CA GLN A 28 -1.89 11.14 0.29
C GLN A 28 -0.42 11.41 0.54
N GLU A 29 -0.10 12.06 1.65
CA GLU A 29 1.30 12.33 1.98
C GLU A 29 2.07 11.05 2.24
N GLU A 30 1.45 10.08 2.89
CA GLU A 30 2.12 8.81 3.18
C GLU A 30 2.46 8.04 1.92
N VAL A 31 1.61 8.07 0.91
CA VAL A 31 1.86 7.34 -0.33
C VAL A 31 2.43 8.22 -1.44
N GLU A 32 2.62 9.50 -1.16
CA GLU A 32 3.23 10.48 -2.07
C GLU A 32 2.40 10.72 -3.33
N GLY A 33 1.10 10.71 -3.20
CA GLY A 33 0.20 10.98 -4.32
C GLY A 33 -1.22 10.53 -4.05
N ASP A 34 -1.98 10.37 -5.11
CA ASP A 34 -3.36 9.91 -5.01
C ASP A 34 -3.41 8.50 -4.45
N ILE A 35 -4.46 8.22 -3.67
CA ILE A 35 -4.57 6.93 -3.01
C ILE A 35 -5.49 5.99 -3.77
N GLU A 36 -5.16 4.72 -3.66
CA GLU A 36 -6.02 3.61 -4.08
C GLU A 36 -6.05 2.60 -2.93
N CYS A 37 -7.21 2.03 -2.66
CA CYS A 37 -7.35 1.09 -1.57
C CYS A 37 -7.49 -0.33 -2.11
N VAL A 38 -6.70 -1.24 -1.55
CA VAL A 38 -6.74 -2.67 -1.91
C VAL A 38 -7.12 -3.45 -0.67
N GLY A 39 -8.34 -3.97 -0.65
CA GLY A 39 -8.85 -4.70 0.50
C GLY A 39 -8.26 -6.10 0.60
N PHE A 40 -8.06 -6.56 1.83
CA PHE A 40 -7.59 -7.92 2.09
C PHE A 40 -8.72 -8.88 2.47
N GLY A 41 -9.94 -8.36 2.63
CA GLY A 41 -11.09 -9.19 2.96
C GLY A 41 -11.23 -9.57 4.43
N ASP A 42 -10.37 -9.02 5.29
CA ASP A 42 -10.32 -9.34 6.71
C ASP A 42 -10.49 -8.12 7.61
N GLY A 43 -11.02 -7.03 7.06
CA GLY A 43 -11.17 -5.79 7.80
C GLY A 43 -9.94 -4.90 7.73
N CYS A 44 -8.97 -5.26 6.90
CA CYS A 44 -7.79 -4.44 6.66
C CYS A 44 -7.68 -4.10 5.18
N VAL A 45 -6.97 -3.00 4.92
CA VAL A 45 -6.80 -2.47 3.57
C VAL A 45 -5.40 -1.92 3.42
N ALA A 46 -4.81 -2.13 2.23
CA ALA A 46 -3.58 -1.44 1.86
C ALA A 46 -3.95 -0.16 1.14
N VAL A 47 -3.38 0.95 1.57
CA VAL A 47 -3.56 2.24 0.93
C VAL A 47 -2.28 2.52 0.14
N ILE A 48 -2.39 2.52 -1.17
CA ILE A 48 -1.24 2.57 -2.07
C ILE A 48 -1.32 3.81 -2.96
N ASN A 49 -0.21 4.14 -3.60
CA ASN A 49 -0.20 5.20 -4.60
C ASN A 49 -0.92 4.68 -5.85
N ALA A 50 -1.95 5.39 -6.28
CA ALA A 50 -2.79 4.96 -7.39
C ALA A 50 -2.04 4.89 -8.71
N GLU A 51 -0.93 5.64 -8.83
CA GLU A 51 -0.16 5.74 -10.06
C GLU A 51 1.29 5.32 -9.87
N GLY A 52 1.57 4.50 -8.85
CA GLY A 52 2.94 4.14 -8.53
C GLY A 52 3.70 3.51 -9.68
N LYS A 53 3.08 2.57 -10.39
CA LYS A 53 3.72 1.93 -11.54
C LYS A 53 3.89 2.90 -12.69
N LEU A 54 2.86 3.71 -12.95
CA LEU A 54 2.87 4.67 -14.04
C LEU A 54 3.96 5.72 -13.84
N ASN A 55 4.18 6.12 -12.59
CA ASN A 55 5.17 7.13 -12.24
C ASN A 55 6.57 6.54 -12.06
N GLY A 56 6.73 5.24 -12.24
CA GLY A 56 8.03 4.60 -12.09
C GLY A 56 8.54 4.56 -10.66
N MET A 57 7.64 4.51 -9.68
CA MET A 57 8.05 4.42 -8.29
C MET A 57 8.73 3.07 -8.03
N GLN A 58 9.60 3.05 -7.02
CA GLN A 58 10.38 1.87 -6.71
C GLN A 58 9.48 0.70 -6.29
N PRO A 59 9.70 -0.51 -6.83
CA PRO A 59 8.96 -1.69 -6.39
C PRO A 59 9.19 -1.93 -4.91
N ASN A 60 8.14 -2.29 -4.19
CA ASN A 60 8.17 -2.40 -2.74
C ASN A 60 7.92 -3.83 -2.27
N ARG A 61 6.74 -4.33 -2.49
CA ARG A 61 6.35 -5.68 -2.02
C ARG A 61 5.41 -6.33 -3.02
N ARG A 62 5.48 -7.65 -3.10
CA ARG A 62 4.46 -8.40 -3.84
C ARG A 62 3.20 -8.49 -3.00
N ASN A 63 2.06 -8.41 -3.67
CA ASN A 63 0.76 -8.63 -3.05
C ASN A 63 -0.04 -9.54 -4.00
N GLY A 64 -0.01 -10.85 -3.72
CA GLY A 64 -0.60 -11.81 -4.63
C GLY A 64 0.14 -11.82 -5.97
N ASP A 65 -0.60 -11.61 -7.04
CA ASP A 65 -0.05 -11.59 -8.40
C ASP A 65 0.45 -10.22 -8.84
N ASP A 66 0.40 -9.25 -7.96
CA ASP A 66 0.78 -7.89 -8.29
C ASP A 66 1.96 -7.42 -7.45
N ILE A 67 2.58 -6.32 -7.86
CA ILE A 67 3.66 -5.67 -7.13
C ILE A 67 3.20 -4.26 -6.79
N ILE A 68 3.29 -3.92 -5.51
CA ILE A 68 2.99 -2.56 -5.06
C ILE A 68 4.25 -1.72 -5.22
N CYS A 69 4.15 -0.61 -5.93
CA CYS A 69 5.25 0.32 -6.16
C CYS A 69 5.05 1.57 -5.33
N GLY A 70 6.14 2.04 -4.71
CA GLY A 70 6.12 3.19 -3.83
C GLY A 70 5.74 2.83 -2.40
N PRO A 71 5.85 3.80 -1.49
CA PRO A 71 5.48 3.56 -0.10
C PRO A 71 3.97 3.36 0.02
N PHE A 72 3.57 2.49 0.93
CA PHE A 72 2.15 2.27 1.21
C PHE A 72 1.97 1.99 2.69
N PHE A 73 0.70 1.95 3.13
CA PHE A 73 0.45 1.60 4.51
C PHE A 73 -0.78 0.70 4.60
N ILE A 74 -0.88 0.02 5.72
CA ILE A 74 -2.01 -0.85 6.02
C ILE A 74 -2.75 -0.27 7.21
N CYS A 75 -4.07 -0.21 7.12
CA CYS A 75 -4.92 0.21 8.24
C CYS A 75 -6.15 -0.67 8.29
N GLY A 76 -6.94 -0.48 9.33
CA GLY A 76 -8.23 -1.14 9.41
C GLY A 76 -9.24 -0.41 8.56
N ASP A 77 -10.29 -1.13 8.18
CA ASP A 77 -11.32 -0.63 7.30
C ASP A 77 -12.69 -1.06 7.84
N THR A 78 -13.66 -0.17 7.78
CA THR A 78 -15.02 -0.47 8.20
C THR A 78 -15.90 -0.71 6.97
N PRO A 79 -17.08 -1.36 7.14
CA PRO A 79 -18.01 -1.51 6.02
C PRO A 79 -18.44 -0.19 5.39
N ASP A 80 -18.38 0.91 6.15
CA ASP A 80 -18.71 2.23 5.63
C ASP A 80 -17.56 2.90 4.88
N GLY A 81 -16.40 2.24 4.81
CA GLY A 81 -15.25 2.78 4.11
C GLY A 81 -14.37 3.70 4.93
N ASP A 82 -14.59 3.78 6.24
CA ASP A 82 -13.74 4.59 7.11
C ASP A 82 -12.47 3.83 7.48
N PHE A 83 -11.37 4.57 7.55
CA PHE A 83 -10.11 4.00 8.04
C PHE A 83 -10.10 4.03 9.56
N ILE A 84 -9.61 2.95 10.15
CA ILE A 84 -9.47 2.84 11.62
C ILE A 84 -8.09 2.28 11.92
N SER A 85 -7.68 2.42 13.17
CA SER A 85 -6.40 1.90 13.64
C SER A 85 -6.34 0.39 13.51
N LEU A 86 -5.15 -0.11 13.22
CA LEU A 86 -4.90 -1.55 13.31
C LEU A 86 -4.89 -1.98 14.78
N THR A 87 -5.35 -3.19 15.03
CA THR A 87 -5.16 -3.82 16.34
C THR A 87 -3.75 -4.37 16.43
N GLU A 88 -3.30 -4.69 17.64
CA GLU A 88 -1.98 -5.27 17.82
C GLU A 88 -1.83 -6.59 17.07
N GLN A 89 -2.90 -7.39 17.06
CA GLN A 89 -2.87 -8.67 16.34
C GLN A 89 -2.74 -8.45 14.83
N GLN A 90 -3.42 -7.46 14.29
CA GLN A 90 -3.31 -7.13 12.87
C GLN A 90 -1.92 -6.61 12.53
N ILE A 91 -1.36 -5.77 13.40
CA ILE A 91 0.01 -5.28 13.20
C ILE A 91 0.98 -6.46 13.15
N GLU A 92 0.86 -7.40 14.06
CA GLU A 92 1.74 -8.56 14.10
C GLU A 92 1.60 -9.40 12.84
N GLU A 93 0.37 -9.64 12.41
CA GLU A 93 0.09 -10.44 11.22
C GLU A 93 0.66 -9.81 9.96
N TYR A 94 0.44 -8.51 9.76
CA TYR A 94 0.91 -7.85 8.55
C TYR A 94 2.39 -7.51 8.61
N THR A 95 2.95 -7.33 9.79
CA THR A 95 4.41 -7.23 9.93
C THR A 95 5.07 -8.52 9.49
N ARG A 96 4.47 -9.65 9.80
CA ARG A 96 4.99 -10.95 9.36
C ARG A 96 4.83 -11.11 7.86
N ARG A 97 3.67 -10.73 7.32
CA ARG A 97 3.38 -10.90 5.90
C ARG A 97 4.29 -10.05 5.02
N PHE A 98 4.56 -8.82 5.40
CA PHE A 98 5.36 -7.89 4.61
C PHE A 98 6.75 -7.65 5.21
N GLY A 99 7.15 -8.48 6.18
CA GLY A 99 8.40 -8.27 6.89
C GLY A 99 9.64 -8.49 6.06
N GLU A 100 9.57 -9.38 5.07
CA GLU A 100 10.72 -9.64 4.21
C GLU A 100 10.87 -8.54 3.18
N ILE A 101 12.08 -7.97 3.13
CA ILE A 101 12.41 -6.96 2.12
C ILE A 101 12.68 -7.67 0.81
N GLU A 102 11.87 -7.38 -0.21
CA GLU A 102 11.95 -8.08 -1.47
C GLU A 102 12.91 -7.40 -2.43
N GLN A 103 13.59 -8.20 -3.23
CA GLN A 103 14.50 -7.72 -4.25
C GLN A 103 13.81 -7.84 -5.61
N PHE A 104 13.93 -6.78 -6.40
CA PHE A 104 13.32 -6.74 -7.73
C PHE A 104 14.37 -6.37 -8.76
N THR A 105 14.24 -6.94 -9.96
CA THR A 105 15.15 -6.63 -11.06
C THR A 105 14.78 -5.34 -11.79
N GLY A 106 13.51 -4.93 -11.64
CA GLY A 106 12.96 -3.81 -12.39
C GLY A 106 12.34 -4.21 -13.72
N GLN A 107 12.41 -5.50 -14.06
CA GLN A 107 11.87 -6.00 -15.33
C GLN A 107 10.73 -6.98 -15.18
N GLU A 108 10.19 -7.09 -13.97
CA GLU A 108 9.06 -7.96 -13.72
C GLU A 108 7.84 -7.49 -14.53
N PRO A 109 7.12 -8.41 -15.21
CA PRO A 109 5.95 -8.02 -16.00
C PRO A 109 4.89 -7.30 -15.19
N GLU A 110 4.78 -7.62 -13.92
CA GLU A 110 3.79 -7.00 -13.02
C GLU A 110 4.03 -5.51 -12.80
N LEU A 111 5.21 -5.01 -13.17
CA LEU A 111 5.51 -3.58 -13.03
C LEU A 111 4.96 -2.73 -14.16
N GLU A 112 4.47 -3.34 -15.23
CA GLU A 112 3.92 -2.60 -16.34
C GLU A 112 2.53 -2.05 -16.01
N PRO A 113 2.27 -0.76 -16.31
CA PRO A 113 0.95 -0.19 -16.06
C PRO A 113 -0.11 -0.83 -16.95
N HIS A 114 -1.24 -1.16 -16.35
CA HIS A 114 -2.34 -1.82 -17.09
C HIS A 114 -2.91 -0.97 -18.21
N MET A 115 -2.91 0.35 -18.05
CA MET A 115 -3.47 1.22 -19.07
C MET A 115 -2.73 1.13 -20.39
N THR A 116 -1.48 0.68 -20.38
CA THR A 116 -0.72 0.49 -21.61
C THR A 116 -1.39 -0.51 -22.52
N LEU A 117 -2.02 -1.51 -21.94
CA LEU A 117 -2.70 -2.55 -22.70
C LEU A 117 -3.91 -2.03 -23.45
N SER A 118 -4.65 -1.10 -22.84
CA SER A 118 -5.84 -0.56 -23.49
C SER A 118 -5.50 0.27 -24.73
N LEU A 119 -4.32 0.85 -24.77
CA LEU A 119 -3.91 1.64 -25.92
C LEU A 119 -3.54 0.78 -27.11
N ILE A 120 -3.16 -0.43 -26.89
CA ILE A 120 -2.71 -1.34 -27.92
C ILE A 120 -3.86 -1.78 -28.82
N HIS A 121 -5.07 -1.70 -28.31
CA HIS A 121 -6.25 -2.17 -29.04
C HIS A 121 -6.83 -1.15 -29.99
N ILE A 122 -6.25 -0.03 -30.07
CA ILE A 122 -6.66 0.99 -31.00
C ILE A 122 -5.92 0.84 -32.32
#